data_e57fe634075ff319842cf3782a5da191
#
_entry.id   e57fe634075ff319842cf3782a5da191
#
_cell.length_a   1.000
_cell.length_b   1.000
_cell.length_c   1.000
_cell.angle_alpha   90.00
_cell.angle_beta   90.00
_cell.angle_gamma   90.00
#
_symmetry.space_group_name_H-M   'P 1'
#
loop_
_entity.id
_entity.type
_entity.pdbx_description
1 polymer ?
#
loop_
_entity_poly.entity_id
_entity_poly.type
_entity_poly.pdbx_seq_one_letter_code
_entity_poly.pdbx_strand_id
1 'polypeptide(L)'
;MLRESLIGRAIIRAALRDLEELSEVDVAIVGAGPSGLTAAYYLAKEKFKVAVFERRFSFGGGIGPGGNMLPRIAFQEEALPILEELGVRYEWTEFGVYVVDPSVLIAKLASKAIDAGAKILLGAHVDDVIYRLDPPRVTGVLWIWTPIQMSGMHVDPLYTEAKAVVDATGHDAEVISVAARKVPELGIVIQGEKSGYSELSEKLVVEHAGRVAPG
;
A
#
# COMPACT_ATOMS: atom_id res chain seq x y z
N MET A 1 18.45 -16.10 -34.36
CA MET A 1 17.34 -16.62 -33.52
C MET A 1 17.68 -16.36 -32.06
N LEU A 2 16.78 -15.72 -31.31
CA LEU A 2 16.98 -15.45 -29.88
C LEU A 2 16.86 -16.78 -29.11
N ARG A 3 17.82 -17.08 -28.22
CA ARG A 3 17.81 -18.32 -27.43
C ARG A 3 17.14 -18.08 -26.06
N GLU A 4 16.33 -19.02 -25.59
CA GLU A 4 15.61 -18.97 -24.33
C GLU A 4 16.55 -18.71 -23.15
N SER A 5 17.76 -19.27 -23.17
CA SER A 5 18.79 -19.03 -22.15
C SER A 5 19.23 -17.56 -22.05
N LEU A 6 19.21 -16.82 -23.16
CA LEU A 6 19.53 -15.39 -23.15
C LEU A 6 18.37 -14.56 -22.59
N ILE A 7 17.13 -14.94 -22.93
CA ILE A 7 15.92 -14.32 -22.38
C ILE A 7 15.92 -14.55 -20.85
N GLY A 8 16.11 -15.77 -20.39
CA GLY A 8 16.16 -16.11 -18.97
C GLY A 8 17.24 -15.31 -18.23
N ARG A 9 18.45 -15.21 -18.77
CA ARG A 9 19.54 -14.40 -18.17
C ARG A 9 19.18 -12.91 -18.09
N ALA A 10 18.52 -12.38 -19.11
CA ALA A 10 18.12 -10.97 -19.13
C ALA A 10 17.09 -10.69 -18.01
N ILE A 11 16.08 -11.54 -17.88
CA ILE A 11 15.05 -11.45 -16.83
C ILE A 11 15.69 -11.57 -15.44
N ILE A 12 16.52 -12.59 -15.21
CA ILE A 12 17.17 -12.82 -13.92
C ILE A 12 18.02 -11.60 -13.51
N ARG A 13 18.83 -11.08 -14.43
CA ARG A 13 19.68 -9.91 -14.12
C ARG A 13 18.86 -8.65 -13.82
N ALA A 14 17.77 -8.43 -14.54
CA ALA A 14 16.88 -7.31 -14.26
C ALA A 14 16.20 -7.47 -12.89
N ALA A 15 15.64 -8.65 -12.62
CA ALA A 15 14.99 -8.94 -11.34
C ALA A 15 15.94 -8.82 -10.14
N LEU A 16 17.20 -9.30 -10.28
CA LEU A 16 18.19 -9.18 -9.21
C LEU A 16 18.54 -7.72 -8.91
N ARG A 17 18.68 -6.87 -9.93
CA ARG A 17 18.89 -5.43 -9.72
C ARG A 17 17.71 -4.80 -9.00
N ASP A 18 16.49 -5.13 -9.40
CA ASP A 18 15.29 -4.60 -8.74
C ASP A 18 15.21 -5.04 -7.27
N LEU A 19 15.52 -6.29 -6.96
CA LEU A 19 15.55 -6.80 -5.58
C LEU A 19 16.69 -6.17 -4.75
N GLU A 20 17.86 -5.95 -5.35
CA GLU A 20 18.96 -5.25 -4.71
C GLU A 20 18.59 -3.81 -4.36
N GLU A 21 17.94 -3.10 -5.29
CA GLU A 21 17.44 -1.75 -5.04
C GLU A 21 16.35 -1.70 -3.95
N LEU A 22 15.54 -2.75 -3.83
CA LEU A 22 14.50 -2.86 -2.81
C LEU A 22 15.03 -3.22 -1.42
N SER A 23 16.29 -3.64 -1.29
CA SER A 23 16.86 -4.01 0.01
C SER A 23 16.95 -2.84 1.00
N GLU A 24 17.05 -1.61 0.49
CA GLU A 24 17.08 -0.38 1.29
C GLU A 24 16.32 0.73 0.56
N VAL A 25 15.33 1.33 1.25
CA VAL A 25 14.47 2.41 0.72
C VAL A 25 14.28 3.52 1.75
N ASP A 26 13.77 4.67 1.32
CA ASP A 26 13.36 5.71 2.27
C ASP A 26 12.04 5.34 2.94
N VAL A 27 11.08 4.86 2.15
CA VAL A 27 9.75 4.51 2.65
C VAL A 27 9.30 3.16 2.08
N ALA A 28 8.97 2.23 2.97
CA ALA A 28 8.28 0.99 2.63
C ALA A 28 6.78 1.16 2.90
N ILE A 29 5.97 0.98 1.88
CA ILE A 29 4.50 1.06 1.97
C ILE A 29 3.95 -0.35 1.82
N VAL A 30 3.09 -0.77 2.74
CA VAL A 30 2.47 -2.10 2.71
C VAL A 30 1.02 -1.98 2.31
N GLY A 31 0.71 -2.51 1.13
CA GLY A 31 -0.59 -2.44 0.47
C GLY A 31 -0.63 -1.44 -0.68
N ALA A 32 -1.07 -1.90 -1.86
CA ALA A 32 -1.28 -1.09 -3.07
C ALA A 32 -2.77 -0.79 -3.28
N GLY A 33 -3.50 -0.53 -2.21
CA GLY A 33 -4.83 0.05 -2.22
C GLY A 33 -4.78 1.56 -2.52
N PRO A 34 -5.93 2.26 -2.52
CA PRO A 34 -5.97 3.69 -2.80
C PRO A 34 -5.06 4.52 -1.89
N SER A 35 -5.05 4.24 -0.59
CA SER A 35 -4.21 4.93 0.39
C SER A 35 -2.72 4.72 0.12
N GLY A 36 -2.31 3.47 -0.10
CA GLY A 36 -0.91 3.14 -0.38
C GLY A 36 -0.41 3.71 -1.69
N LEU A 37 -1.22 3.65 -2.75
CA LEU A 37 -0.87 4.23 -4.06
C LEU A 37 -0.81 5.76 -4.00
N THR A 38 -1.71 6.41 -3.26
CA THR A 38 -1.69 7.86 -3.05
C THR A 38 -0.44 8.28 -2.28
N ALA A 39 -0.13 7.60 -1.18
CA ALA A 39 1.10 7.84 -0.43
C ALA A 39 2.34 7.63 -1.31
N ALA A 40 2.38 6.55 -2.08
CA ALA A 40 3.48 6.25 -3.00
C ALA A 40 3.68 7.35 -4.03
N TYR A 41 2.59 7.85 -4.62
CA TYR A 41 2.65 8.94 -5.60
C TYR A 41 3.27 10.20 -5.01
N TYR A 42 2.73 10.69 -3.90
CA TYR A 42 3.22 11.94 -3.31
C TYR A 42 4.64 11.83 -2.78
N LEU A 43 5.00 10.73 -2.11
CA LEU A 43 6.34 10.52 -1.61
C LEU A 43 7.38 10.38 -2.75
N ALA A 44 7.05 9.63 -3.80
CA ALA A 44 7.94 9.50 -4.94
C ALA A 44 8.07 10.82 -5.74
N LYS A 45 7.01 11.62 -5.80
CA LYS A 45 7.03 12.97 -6.39
C LYS A 45 8.03 13.88 -5.66
N GLU A 46 8.15 13.75 -4.34
CA GLU A 46 9.15 14.43 -3.51
C GLU A 46 10.54 13.75 -3.53
N LYS A 47 10.74 12.78 -4.44
CA LYS A 47 12.03 12.10 -4.68
C LYS A 47 12.48 11.16 -3.57
N PHE A 48 11.60 10.76 -2.67
CA PHE A 48 11.90 9.64 -1.79
C PHE A 48 11.98 8.34 -2.59
N LYS A 49 12.88 7.45 -2.19
CA LYS A 49 12.96 6.08 -2.70
C LYS A 49 11.85 5.25 -2.06
N VAL A 50 10.78 4.99 -2.80
CA VAL A 50 9.56 4.35 -2.30
C VAL A 50 9.42 2.95 -2.87
N ALA A 51 9.18 1.98 -1.99
CA ALA A 51 8.77 0.62 -2.35
C ALA A 51 7.36 0.34 -1.81
N VAL A 52 6.50 -0.22 -2.65
CA VAL A 52 5.15 -0.67 -2.28
C VAL A 52 5.10 -2.18 -2.37
N PHE A 53 4.73 -2.85 -1.27
CA PHE A 53 4.57 -4.30 -1.18
C PHE A 53 3.08 -4.63 -1.21
N GLU A 54 2.64 -5.35 -2.23
CA GLU A 54 1.25 -5.76 -2.39
C GLU A 54 1.15 -7.29 -2.44
N ARG A 55 0.37 -7.88 -1.52
CA ARG A 55 0.19 -9.33 -1.45
C ARG A 55 -0.60 -9.91 -2.63
N ARG A 56 -1.46 -9.13 -3.27
CA ARG A 56 -2.20 -9.55 -4.46
C ARG A 56 -1.36 -9.40 -5.72
N PHE A 57 -1.82 -9.99 -6.81
CA PHE A 57 -1.22 -9.83 -8.13
C PHE A 57 -1.81 -8.65 -8.92
N SER A 58 -2.47 -7.73 -8.22
CA SER A 58 -3.07 -6.51 -8.80
C SER A 58 -3.10 -5.40 -7.76
N PHE A 59 -3.08 -4.15 -8.23
CA PHE A 59 -3.29 -2.99 -7.36
C PHE A 59 -4.79 -2.71 -7.14
N GLY A 60 -5.08 -1.78 -6.22
CA GLY A 60 -6.41 -1.21 -6.02
C GLY A 60 -7.12 -1.69 -4.76
N GLY A 61 -6.57 -2.69 -4.05
CA GLY A 61 -7.13 -3.14 -2.79
C GLY A 61 -8.60 -3.55 -2.91
N GLY A 62 -9.42 -3.12 -1.96
CA GLY A 62 -10.84 -3.46 -1.89
C GLY A 62 -11.74 -2.69 -2.84
N ILE A 63 -11.28 -1.61 -3.47
CA ILE A 63 -12.13 -0.78 -4.33
C ILE A 63 -12.27 -1.30 -5.76
N GLY A 64 -11.47 -2.29 -6.18
CA GLY A 64 -11.52 -2.84 -7.53
C GLY A 64 -12.93 -3.20 -7.99
N PRO A 65 -13.68 -3.99 -7.22
CA PRO A 65 -15.08 -4.29 -7.53
C PRO A 65 -16.07 -3.23 -7.00
N GLY A 66 -15.64 -2.00 -6.68
CA GLY A 66 -16.50 -0.96 -6.13
C GLY A 66 -16.84 -1.10 -4.64
N GLY A 67 -16.08 -1.91 -3.87
CA GLY A 67 -16.34 -2.17 -2.46
C GLY A 67 -17.56 -3.05 -2.19
N ASN A 68 -18.70 -2.69 -2.74
CA ASN A 68 -19.98 -3.41 -2.62
C ASN A 68 -20.38 -4.20 -3.88
N MET A 69 -19.43 -4.52 -4.75
CA MET A 69 -19.63 -5.19 -6.04
C MET A 69 -20.40 -4.35 -7.08
N LEU A 70 -20.60 -3.06 -6.83
CA LEU A 70 -21.10 -2.11 -7.81
C LEU A 70 -19.92 -1.39 -8.46
N PRO A 71 -19.93 -1.17 -9.79
CA PRO A 71 -18.78 -0.60 -10.49
C PRO A 71 -18.69 0.93 -10.34
N ARG A 72 -18.97 1.43 -9.17
CA ARG A 72 -18.87 2.85 -8.79
C ARG A 72 -18.51 2.98 -7.32
N ILE A 73 -17.77 4.03 -7.01
CA ILE A 73 -17.45 4.44 -5.65
C ILE A 73 -17.74 5.92 -5.48
N ALA A 74 -18.12 6.32 -4.26
CA ALA A 74 -18.47 7.70 -3.94
C ALA A 74 -17.34 8.38 -3.17
N PHE A 75 -17.17 9.68 -3.42
CA PHE A 75 -16.20 10.55 -2.76
C PHE A 75 -16.88 11.82 -2.27
N GLN A 76 -16.33 12.38 -1.21
CA GLN A 76 -16.65 13.71 -0.72
C GLN A 76 -15.77 14.76 -1.41
N GLU A 77 -16.11 16.02 -1.25
CA GLU A 77 -15.46 17.17 -1.91
C GLU A 77 -13.95 17.24 -1.60
N GLU A 78 -13.54 16.82 -0.41
CA GLU A 78 -12.15 16.85 0.05
C GLU A 78 -11.21 15.98 -0.83
N ALA A 79 -11.75 14.99 -1.54
CA ALA A 79 -10.97 14.16 -2.44
C ALA A 79 -10.78 14.76 -3.84
N LEU A 80 -11.53 15.79 -4.20
CA LEU A 80 -11.49 16.39 -5.55
C LEU A 80 -10.10 16.82 -6.00
N PRO A 81 -9.29 17.51 -5.18
CA PRO A 81 -7.96 17.93 -5.60
C PRO A 81 -7.08 16.75 -6.06
N ILE A 82 -7.21 15.61 -5.39
CA ILE A 82 -6.48 14.38 -5.76
C ILE A 82 -7.04 13.82 -7.08
N LEU A 83 -8.36 13.72 -7.22
CA LEU A 83 -8.99 13.22 -8.44
C LEU A 83 -8.65 14.07 -9.66
N GLU A 84 -8.62 15.39 -9.50
CA GLU A 84 -8.26 16.35 -10.56
C GLU A 84 -6.79 16.25 -10.95
N GLU A 85 -5.88 16.18 -9.97
CA GLU A 85 -4.45 16.00 -10.21
C GLU A 85 -4.15 14.69 -10.94
N LEU A 86 -4.90 13.64 -10.63
CA LEU A 86 -4.81 12.35 -11.30
C LEU A 86 -5.51 12.37 -12.67
N GLY A 87 -6.32 13.37 -12.96
CA GLY A 87 -7.15 13.45 -14.16
C GLY A 87 -8.27 12.40 -14.18
N VAL A 88 -8.80 12.03 -13.02
CA VAL A 88 -9.93 11.11 -12.88
C VAL A 88 -11.23 11.87 -13.17
N ARG A 89 -12.07 11.33 -14.05
CA ARG A 89 -13.39 11.90 -14.31
C ARG A 89 -14.34 11.49 -13.20
N TYR A 90 -15.16 12.42 -12.76
CA TYR A 90 -16.17 12.21 -11.73
C TYR A 90 -17.52 12.83 -12.14
N GLU A 91 -18.59 12.36 -11.52
CA GLU A 91 -19.94 12.87 -11.70
C GLU A 91 -20.46 13.38 -10.35
N TRP A 92 -20.98 14.61 -10.34
CA TRP A 92 -21.70 15.12 -9.18
C TRP A 92 -23.11 14.49 -9.13
N THR A 93 -23.56 14.13 -7.95
CA THR A 93 -24.87 13.56 -7.73
C THR A 93 -25.76 14.50 -6.90
N GLU A 94 -27.09 14.35 -7.07
CA GLU A 94 -28.09 15.08 -6.27
C GLU A 94 -28.01 14.78 -4.77
N PHE A 95 -27.26 13.73 -4.37
CA PHE A 95 -27.07 13.32 -2.98
C PHE A 95 -25.88 14.01 -2.31
N GLY A 96 -25.21 14.93 -2.99
CA GLY A 96 -24.09 15.67 -2.41
C GLY A 96 -22.75 14.93 -2.38
N VAL A 97 -22.59 13.93 -3.24
CA VAL A 97 -21.34 13.15 -3.38
C VAL A 97 -20.90 13.07 -4.83
N TYR A 98 -19.62 12.87 -5.04
CA TYR A 98 -19.01 12.62 -6.35
C TYR A 98 -18.85 11.13 -6.58
N VAL A 99 -19.16 10.66 -7.77
CA VAL A 99 -19.08 9.24 -8.13
C VAL A 99 -18.05 9.04 -9.23
N VAL A 100 -17.20 8.03 -9.06
CA VAL A 100 -16.13 7.69 -10.01
C VAL A 100 -16.15 6.21 -10.36
N ASP A 101 -15.55 5.89 -11.49
CA ASP A 101 -15.24 4.52 -11.88
C ASP A 101 -13.97 4.06 -11.13
N PRO A 102 -14.05 3.02 -10.28
CA PRO A 102 -12.90 2.55 -9.50
C PRO A 102 -11.76 2.04 -10.39
N SER A 103 -12.06 1.44 -11.55
CA SER A 103 -11.02 0.95 -12.46
C SER A 103 -10.18 2.08 -13.04
N VAL A 104 -10.83 3.20 -13.38
CA VAL A 104 -10.14 4.41 -13.86
C VAL A 104 -9.28 5.00 -12.75
N LEU A 105 -9.81 5.10 -11.52
CA LEU A 105 -9.06 5.62 -10.40
C LEU A 105 -7.81 4.77 -10.10
N ILE A 106 -7.97 3.45 -9.98
CA ILE A 106 -6.87 2.53 -9.70
C ILE A 106 -5.79 2.61 -10.75
N ALA A 107 -6.18 2.58 -12.03
CA ALA A 107 -5.24 2.63 -13.14
C ALA A 107 -4.41 3.93 -13.12
N LYS A 108 -5.08 5.07 -12.88
CA LYS A 108 -4.42 6.37 -12.82
C LYS A 108 -3.53 6.54 -11.59
N LEU A 109 -3.98 6.11 -10.42
CA LEU A 109 -3.17 6.11 -9.20
C LEU A 109 -1.90 5.28 -9.38
N ALA A 110 -2.03 4.04 -9.84
CA ALA A 110 -0.89 3.16 -10.05
C ALA A 110 0.09 3.73 -11.07
N SER A 111 -0.42 4.19 -12.23
CA SER A 111 0.42 4.81 -13.26
C SER A 111 1.17 6.03 -12.72
N LYS A 112 0.49 6.93 -12.04
CA LYS A 112 1.11 8.14 -11.48
C LYS A 112 2.16 7.83 -10.42
N ALA A 113 1.92 6.85 -9.55
CA ALA A 113 2.90 6.42 -8.55
C ALA A 113 4.16 5.84 -9.22
N ILE A 114 4.00 4.99 -10.23
CA ILE A 114 5.10 4.42 -11.01
C ILE A 114 5.86 5.51 -11.78
N ASP A 115 5.16 6.40 -12.47
CA ASP A 115 5.77 7.49 -13.23
C ASP A 115 6.54 8.47 -12.34
N ALA A 116 6.11 8.65 -11.09
CA ALA A 116 6.82 9.44 -10.09
C ALA A 116 8.11 8.75 -9.58
N GLY A 117 8.25 7.44 -9.78
CA GLY A 117 9.41 6.64 -9.41
C GLY A 117 9.19 5.63 -8.28
N ALA A 118 7.95 5.44 -7.81
CA ALA A 118 7.66 4.38 -6.84
C ALA A 118 7.81 2.99 -7.48
N LYS A 119 8.45 2.06 -6.78
CA LYS A 119 8.50 0.65 -7.18
C LYS A 119 7.38 -0.11 -6.50
N ILE A 120 6.54 -0.81 -7.28
CA ILE A 120 5.44 -1.63 -6.77
C ILE A 120 5.77 -3.09 -7.00
N LEU A 121 5.84 -3.87 -5.92
CA LEU A 121 6.11 -5.30 -5.95
C LEU A 121 4.79 -6.04 -5.69
N LEU A 122 4.22 -6.64 -6.74
CA LEU A 122 3.01 -7.45 -6.65
C LEU A 122 3.33 -8.89 -6.25
N GLY A 123 2.45 -9.51 -5.48
CA GLY A 123 2.64 -10.86 -4.97
C GLY A 123 3.65 -10.93 -3.81
N ALA A 124 3.94 -9.81 -3.16
CA ALA A 124 4.81 -9.70 -2.00
C ALA A 124 3.98 -9.50 -0.73
N HIS A 125 3.95 -10.52 0.11
CA HIS A 125 3.26 -10.49 1.40
C HIS A 125 4.23 -10.06 2.50
N VAL A 126 3.95 -8.95 3.15
CA VAL A 126 4.70 -8.52 4.34
C VAL A 126 4.20 -9.32 5.53
N ASP A 127 5.09 -10.10 6.13
CA ASP A 127 4.80 -11.02 7.23
C ASP A 127 5.17 -10.40 8.58
N ASP A 128 6.18 -9.52 8.60
CA ASP A 128 6.73 -8.98 9.84
C ASP A 128 7.41 -7.62 9.65
N VAL A 129 7.84 -7.01 10.75
CA VAL A 129 8.57 -5.75 10.79
C VAL A 129 9.99 -5.93 11.32
N ILE A 130 10.92 -5.14 10.78
CA ILE A 130 12.25 -4.94 11.34
C ILE A 130 12.16 -3.78 12.33
N TYR A 131 12.70 -3.94 13.54
CA TYR A 131 12.64 -2.90 14.56
C TYR A 131 13.95 -2.76 15.32
N ARG A 132 14.10 -1.63 16.01
CA ARG A 132 15.19 -1.33 16.95
C ARG A 132 14.56 -0.86 18.26
N LEU A 133 15.23 -1.12 19.39
CA LEU A 133 14.72 -0.78 20.73
C LEU A 133 15.36 0.49 21.30
N ASP A 134 16.47 0.95 20.75
CA ASP A 134 17.16 2.14 21.24
C ASP A 134 17.48 3.12 20.08
N PRO A 135 16.66 4.15 19.85
CA PRO A 135 15.31 4.32 20.37
C PRO A 135 14.31 3.34 19.74
N PRO A 136 13.18 3.04 20.40
CA PRO A 136 12.15 2.16 19.84
C PRO A 136 11.61 2.69 18.51
N ARG A 137 11.72 1.91 17.45
CA ARG A 137 11.25 2.28 16.10
C ARG A 137 11.18 1.08 15.17
N VAL A 138 10.27 1.14 14.20
CA VAL A 138 10.27 0.24 13.04
C VAL A 138 11.28 0.76 12.02
N THR A 139 12.12 -0.13 11.49
CA THR A 139 13.20 0.20 10.54
C THR A 139 13.14 -0.60 9.25
N GLY A 140 12.01 -1.23 8.96
CA GLY A 140 11.81 -1.99 7.73
C GLY A 140 10.75 -3.06 7.84
N VAL A 141 10.67 -3.89 6.83
CA VAL A 141 9.70 -4.98 6.71
C VAL A 141 10.38 -6.28 6.29
N LEU A 142 9.79 -7.40 6.74
CA LEU A 142 10.10 -8.75 6.31
C LEU A 142 8.96 -9.23 5.40
N TRP A 143 9.29 -9.77 4.25
CA TRP A 143 8.30 -10.16 3.27
C TRP A 143 8.65 -11.46 2.54
N ILE A 144 7.63 -12.17 2.11
CA ILE A 144 7.75 -13.41 1.31
C ILE A 144 6.86 -13.31 0.07
N TRP A 145 7.13 -14.15 -0.91
CA TRP A 145 6.23 -14.25 -2.04
C TRP A 145 4.89 -14.86 -1.60
N THR A 146 3.79 -14.23 -1.97
CA THR A 146 2.43 -14.70 -1.63
C THR A 146 2.18 -16.18 -1.97
N PRO A 147 2.65 -16.75 -3.09
CA PRO A 147 2.49 -18.19 -3.34
C PRO A 147 3.18 -19.06 -2.30
N ILE A 148 4.29 -18.63 -1.74
CA ILE A 148 4.98 -19.34 -0.64
C ILE A 148 4.12 -19.30 0.61
N GLN A 149 3.65 -18.13 0.99
CA GLN A 149 2.75 -17.97 2.12
C GLN A 149 1.49 -18.85 1.99
N MET A 150 0.86 -18.85 0.80
CA MET A 150 -0.33 -19.67 0.52
C MET A 150 -0.04 -21.17 0.52
N SER A 151 1.15 -21.61 0.18
CA SER A 151 1.52 -23.02 0.17
C SER A 151 1.81 -23.59 1.56
N GLY A 152 1.97 -22.73 2.57
CA GLY A 152 2.39 -23.13 3.92
C GLY A 152 3.84 -23.62 4.00
N MET A 153 4.65 -23.44 2.96
CA MET A 153 6.06 -23.78 3.00
C MET A 153 6.82 -22.86 3.95
N HIS A 154 7.73 -23.44 4.72
CA HIS A 154 8.65 -22.66 5.54
C HIS A 154 9.83 -22.19 4.67
N VAL A 155 9.91 -20.90 4.42
CA VAL A 155 10.99 -20.24 3.68
C VAL A 155 11.37 -18.99 4.45
N ASP A 156 12.66 -18.73 4.56
CA ASP A 156 13.13 -17.50 5.21
C ASP A 156 12.69 -16.28 4.40
N PRO A 157 12.18 -15.22 5.08
CA PRO A 157 11.72 -14.04 4.41
C PRO A 157 12.88 -13.21 3.83
N LEU A 158 12.57 -12.47 2.80
CA LEU A 158 13.38 -11.36 2.34
C LEU A 158 13.12 -10.14 3.23
N TYR A 159 14.03 -9.19 3.24
CA TYR A 159 13.93 -8.00 4.07
C TYR A 159 14.20 -6.73 3.27
N THR A 160 13.55 -5.67 3.69
CA THR A 160 13.76 -4.31 3.17
C THR A 160 13.94 -3.39 4.36
N GLU A 161 15.10 -2.76 4.47
CA GLU A 161 15.31 -1.67 5.43
C GLU A 161 14.66 -0.38 4.93
N ALA A 162 14.06 0.38 5.84
CA ALA A 162 13.37 1.62 5.52
C ALA A 162 13.49 2.64 6.65
N LYS A 163 13.55 3.92 6.30
CA LYS A 163 13.52 5.02 7.29
C LYS A 163 12.14 5.20 7.89
N ALA A 164 11.09 4.88 7.11
CA ALA A 164 9.70 4.87 7.55
C ALA A 164 8.93 3.71 6.92
N VAL A 165 7.94 3.20 7.64
CA VAL A 165 7.01 2.18 7.15
C VAL A 165 5.59 2.74 7.22
N VAL A 166 4.86 2.65 6.12
CA VAL A 166 3.46 3.07 6.01
C VAL A 166 2.60 1.81 5.93
N ASP A 167 1.69 1.66 6.88
CA ASP A 167 0.66 0.62 6.83
C ASP A 167 -0.53 1.12 6.02
N ALA A 168 -0.74 0.52 4.86
CA ALA A 168 -1.86 0.75 3.96
C ALA A 168 -2.60 -0.57 3.65
N THR A 169 -2.58 -1.51 4.62
CA THR A 169 -3.17 -2.84 4.48
C THR A 169 -4.69 -2.85 4.58
N GLY A 170 -5.30 -1.70 4.85
CA GLY A 170 -6.73 -1.53 4.98
C GLY A 170 -7.20 -1.61 6.43
N HIS A 171 -8.45 -2.04 6.62
CA HIS A 171 -9.10 -2.01 7.94
C HIS A 171 -8.41 -2.87 9.01
N ASP A 172 -7.70 -3.91 8.59
CA ASP A 172 -7.05 -4.85 9.52
C ASP A 172 -5.77 -4.26 10.13
N ALA A 173 -5.18 -3.22 9.51
CA ALA A 173 -3.96 -2.56 9.98
C ALA A 173 -2.88 -3.59 10.38
N GLU A 174 -2.61 -4.52 9.45
CA GLU A 174 -1.84 -5.75 9.74
C GLU A 174 -0.43 -5.45 10.25
N VAL A 175 0.26 -4.47 9.63
CA VAL A 175 1.63 -4.12 9.98
C VAL A 175 1.71 -3.39 11.32
N ILE A 176 0.81 -2.43 11.56
CA ILE A 176 0.70 -1.74 12.85
C ILE A 176 0.36 -2.72 13.96
N SER A 177 -0.53 -3.70 13.70
CA SER A 177 -0.89 -4.74 14.64
C SER A 177 0.30 -5.63 15.03
N VAL A 178 1.16 -5.97 14.05
CA VAL A 178 2.41 -6.70 14.30
C VAL A 178 3.39 -5.84 15.12
N ALA A 179 3.59 -4.58 14.73
CA ALA A 179 4.50 -3.66 15.41
C ALA A 179 4.09 -3.44 16.88
N ALA A 180 2.80 -3.22 17.14
CA ALA A 180 2.28 -3.02 18.50
C ALA A 180 2.50 -4.23 19.40
N ARG A 181 2.37 -5.44 18.88
CA ARG A 181 2.61 -6.68 19.66
C ARG A 181 4.09 -6.91 19.95
N LYS A 182 4.97 -6.61 19.00
CA LYS A 182 6.40 -6.90 19.09
C LYS A 182 7.21 -5.82 19.79
N VAL A 183 6.74 -4.59 19.73
CA VAL A 183 7.43 -3.41 20.26
C VAL A 183 6.46 -2.59 21.10
N PRO A 184 6.05 -3.07 22.28
CA PRO A 184 5.12 -2.35 23.17
C PRO A 184 5.62 -0.94 23.53
N GLU A 185 6.94 -0.73 23.50
CA GLU A 185 7.59 0.56 23.78
C GLU A 185 7.22 1.66 22.79
N LEU A 186 6.68 1.30 21.62
CA LEU A 186 6.16 2.29 20.65
C LEU A 186 4.87 2.97 21.15
N GLY A 187 4.20 2.39 22.17
CA GLY A 187 2.97 2.94 22.72
C GLY A 187 1.81 2.99 21.71
N ILE A 188 1.83 2.14 20.69
CA ILE A 188 0.80 2.09 19.66
C ILE A 188 -0.48 1.50 20.28
N VAL A 189 -1.57 2.26 20.18
CA VAL A 189 -2.91 1.78 20.54
C VAL A 189 -3.61 1.35 19.26
N ILE A 190 -3.89 0.06 19.14
CA ILE A 190 -4.66 -0.48 18.03
C ILE A 190 -6.14 -0.18 18.30
N GLN A 191 -6.75 0.57 17.41
CA GLN A 191 -8.20 0.67 17.39
C GLN A 191 -8.73 -0.61 16.76
N GLY A 192 -9.54 -1.38 17.51
CA GLY A 192 -10.07 -2.65 17.04
C GLY A 192 -10.84 -2.54 15.72
N GLU A 193 -11.06 -3.67 15.09
CA GLU A 193 -11.80 -3.78 13.84
C GLU A 193 -13.10 -2.97 13.85
N LYS A 194 -13.32 -2.26 12.76
CA LYS A 194 -14.59 -1.59 12.54
C LYS A 194 -15.68 -2.63 12.30
N SER A 195 -16.40 -3.00 13.32
CA SER A 195 -17.63 -3.75 13.16
C SER A 195 -18.76 -2.79 12.82
N GLY A 196 -19.04 -2.61 11.54
CA GLY A 196 -20.21 -1.91 11.04
C GLY A 196 -20.11 -0.38 10.94
N TYR A 197 -21.08 0.20 10.27
CA TYR A 197 -21.30 1.64 10.20
C TYR A 197 -21.67 2.19 11.57
N SER A 198 -20.80 2.99 12.13
CA SER A 198 -21.12 3.79 13.30
C SER A 198 -20.73 5.24 13.03
N GLU A 199 -21.43 6.17 13.65
CA GLU A 199 -21.05 7.60 13.67
C GLU A 199 -19.60 7.79 14.10
N LEU A 200 -19.06 6.85 14.88
CA LEU A 200 -17.67 6.82 15.31
C LEU A 200 -16.71 6.51 14.14
N SER A 201 -17.13 5.69 13.16
CA SER A 201 -16.33 5.41 11.96
C SER A 201 -16.21 6.63 11.06
N GLU A 202 -17.29 7.38 10.87
CA GLU A 202 -17.27 8.62 10.11
C GLU A 202 -16.43 9.71 10.80
N LYS A 203 -16.56 9.86 12.12
CA LYS A 203 -15.70 10.74 12.91
C LYS A 203 -14.22 10.38 12.82
N LEU A 204 -13.89 9.10 12.90
CA LEU A 204 -12.51 8.64 12.81
C LEU A 204 -11.90 8.89 11.43
N VAL A 205 -12.68 8.76 10.36
CA VAL A 205 -12.22 9.08 9.00
C VAL A 205 -12.02 10.57 8.81
N VAL A 206 -12.91 11.42 9.34
CA VAL A 206 -12.84 12.87 9.17
C VAL A 206 -11.85 13.53 10.15
N GLU A 207 -11.83 13.12 11.41
CA GLU A 207 -10.98 13.74 12.44
C GLU A 207 -9.52 13.25 12.40
N HIS A 208 -9.26 12.06 11.82
CA HIS A 208 -7.94 11.43 11.79
C HIS A 208 -7.33 11.32 10.38
N ALA A 209 -7.97 11.84 9.36
CA ALA A 209 -7.41 11.90 7.99
C ALA A 209 -6.09 12.69 7.91
N GLY A 210 -5.71 13.41 8.95
CA GLY A 210 -4.41 14.05 9.11
C GLY A 210 -3.44 13.33 10.06
N ARG A 211 -3.83 12.20 10.64
CA ARG A 211 -3.03 11.41 11.57
C ARG A 211 -3.18 9.94 11.22
N VAL A 212 -2.37 9.44 10.31
CA VAL A 212 -2.23 8.00 10.04
C VAL A 212 -3.44 7.17 10.52
N ALA A 213 -4.59 7.43 9.95
CA ALA A 213 -5.75 6.58 10.18
C ALA A 213 -5.58 5.36 9.29
N PRO A 214 -5.75 4.14 9.82
CA PRO A 214 -5.91 2.98 8.96
C PRO A 214 -7.21 3.18 8.19
N GLY A 215 -7.10 3.45 6.91
CA GLY A 215 -8.23 3.66 6.03
C GLY A 215 -8.27 2.65 4.94
#